data_3ca874b383480a7f5ff7fcc60195737c
#
_entry.id   3ca874b383480a7f5ff7fcc60195737c
#
_cell.length_a   1.000
_cell.length_b   1.000
_cell.length_c   1.000
_cell.angle_alpha   90.00
_cell.angle_beta   90.00
_cell.angle_gamma   90.00
#
_symmetry.space_group_name_H-M   'P 1'
#
loop_
_entity.id
_entity.type
_entity.pdbx_description
1 polymer ?
#
loop_
_entity_poly.entity_id
_entity_poly.type
_entity_poly.pdbx_seq_one_letter_code
_entity_poly.pdbx_strand_id
1 'polypeptide(L)'
;MRRFICYFFIMMVSLGCQRGEKSAVDGPTVALIMKTLNNPFFIDMQKGAEEAAERLSVNLIVQAAEREVDVEKQMQIIENLIQRKVDVICVSPSGSKEIVPAIVKANKANIPVLIVDTRVDAEALQQAGARIAAFIGSDNVEGGRIAGEYIVKKLGGQGKVAVLEGIPGHETGDARLKGFHQAVDPESGIEIVVSQTANWERDQGFNVFQNILQSNPEIQALFACNDMMALGAIEAIAAARKSGEITVVGFDAVEDARESIQKGEMEGSIAQYPAAMGKLAVETAVDIINGQTVSEFISTKIELITKEKLTMNE
;
A
#
# COMPACT_ATOMS: atom_id res chain seq x y z
N MET A 1 -77.47 -42.26 -9.09
CA MET A 1 -76.17 -42.52 -8.49
C MET A 1 -75.22 -41.40 -8.93
N ARG A 2 -75.02 -40.37 -8.09
CA ARG A 2 -74.11 -39.21 -8.35
C ARG A 2 -72.84 -39.47 -7.60
N ARG A 3 -71.72 -39.60 -8.33
CA ARG A 3 -70.36 -39.67 -7.75
C ARG A 3 -69.84 -38.27 -7.50
N PHE A 4 -69.58 -37.95 -6.24
CA PHE A 4 -68.82 -36.73 -5.83
C PHE A 4 -67.31 -37.03 -5.93
N ILE A 5 -66.55 -36.21 -6.70
CA ILE A 5 -65.14 -36.26 -6.77
C ILE A 5 -64.65 -35.07 -5.90
N CYS A 6 -63.98 -35.39 -4.77
CA CYS A 6 -63.29 -34.40 -3.94
C CYS A 6 -61.90 -34.10 -4.57
N TYR A 7 -61.69 -32.87 -4.98
CA TYR A 7 -60.36 -32.40 -5.34
C TYR A 7 -59.63 -31.91 -4.07
N PHE A 8 -58.56 -32.62 -3.71
CA PHE A 8 -57.66 -32.20 -2.65
C PHE A 8 -56.62 -31.22 -3.27
N PHE A 9 -56.68 -29.94 -2.90
CA PHE A 9 -55.73 -28.90 -3.32
C PHE A 9 -54.53 -28.93 -2.35
N ILE A 10 -53.39 -29.51 -2.79
CA ILE A 10 -52.15 -29.47 -2.03
C ILE A 10 -51.51 -28.11 -2.28
N MET A 11 -51.53 -27.26 -1.25
CA MET A 11 -50.87 -25.96 -1.22
C MET A 11 -49.37 -26.20 -0.88
N MET A 12 -48.48 -26.19 -1.89
CA MET A 12 -47.05 -26.19 -1.68
C MET A 12 -46.63 -24.82 -1.14
N VAL A 13 -46.27 -24.77 0.14
CA VAL A 13 -45.59 -23.61 0.75
C VAL A 13 -44.12 -23.72 0.38
N SER A 14 -43.67 -22.94 -0.60
CA SER A 14 -42.25 -22.75 -0.88
C SER A 14 -41.64 -21.88 0.21
N LEU A 15 -40.88 -22.48 1.14
CA LEU A 15 -39.96 -21.75 1.99
C LEU A 15 -38.82 -21.20 1.10
N GLY A 16 -38.96 -19.98 0.64
CA GLY A 16 -37.84 -19.22 0.07
C GLY A 16 -36.85 -18.89 1.17
N CYS A 17 -35.64 -19.47 1.13
CA CYS A 17 -34.50 -18.94 1.87
C CYS A 17 -34.21 -17.57 1.36
N GLN A 18 -34.69 -16.53 2.04
CA GLN A 18 -34.17 -15.19 1.89
C GLN A 18 -32.74 -15.19 2.46
N ARG A 19 -31.76 -15.26 1.57
CA ARG A 19 -30.40 -14.81 1.85
C ARG A 19 -30.55 -13.33 2.18
N GLY A 20 -30.35 -12.97 3.43
CA GLY A 20 -30.39 -11.58 3.86
C GLY A 20 -29.36 -10.79 3.07
N GLU A 21 -29.81 -10.00 2.12
CA GLU A 21 -29.05 -8.86 1.63
C GLU A 21 -28.77 -8.00 2.86
N LYS A 22 -27.46 -7.76 3.18
CA LYS A 22 -27.10 -6.73 4.15
C LYS A 22 -27.79 -5.46 3.68
N SER A 23 -28.71 -4.95 4.47
CA SER A 23 -29.37 -3.67 4.20
C SER A 23 -28.27 -2.64 3.95
N ALA A 24 -28.36 -1.92 2.84
CA ALA A 24 -27.50 -0.77 2.58
C ALA A 24 -27.55 0.14 3.81
N VAL A 25 -26.41 0.49 4.36
CA VAL A 25 -26.32 1.47 5.45
C VAL A 25 -26.87 2.78 4.88
N ASP A 26 -27.85 3.39 5.58
CA ASP A 26 -28.44 4.65 5.17
C ASP A 26 -27.46 5.78 5.55
N GLY A 27 -26.37 5.89 4.81
CA GLY A 27 -25.24 6.77 5.09
C GLY A 27 -24.47 7.18 3.83
N PRO A 28 -23.50 8.09 3.95
CA PRO A 28 -22.70 8.53 2.82
C PRO A 28 -21.89 7.35 2.24
N THR A 29 -21.66 7.41 0.93
CA THR A 29 -20.93 6.37 0.21
C THR A 29 -19.51 6.84 -0.08
N VAL A 30 -18.53 6.20 0.55
CA VAL A 30 -17.10 6.43 0.35
C VAL A 30 -16.50 5.26 -0.41
N ALA A 31 -15.74 5.55 -1.47
CA ALA A 31 -14.99 4.53 -2.19
C ALA A 31 -13.51 4.58 -1.77
N LEU A 32 -12.94 3.42 -1.41
CA LEU A 32 -11.51 3.22 -1.20
C LEU A 32 -10.97 2.34 -2.33
N ILE A 33 -10.07 2.91 -3.13
CA ILE A 33 -9.47 2.24 -4.28
C ILE A 33 -7.98 2.03 -3.98
N MET A 34 -7.57 0.78 -3.88
CA MET A 34 -6.18 0.40 -3.63
C MET A 34 -5.51 -0.11 -4.89
N LYS A 35 -4.18 -0.19 -4.89
CA LYS A 35 -3.42 -0.72 -6.03
C LYS A 35 -3.72 -2.21 -6.24
N THR A 36 -3.69 -2.99 -5.17
CA THR A 36 -3.94 -4.45 -5.18
C THR A 36 -4.40 -4.93 -3.81
N LEU A 37 -4.90 -6.16 -3.73
CA LEU A 37 -5.14 -6.89 -2.48
C LEU A 37 -4.18 -8.10 -2.31
N ASN A 38 -3.17 -8.22 -3.18
CA ASN A 38 -2.16 -9.26 -3.06
C ASN A 38 -1.01 -8.87 -2.12
N ASN A 39 -0.92 -7.58 -1.74
CA ASN A 39 0.07 -7.07 -0.79
C ASN A 39 -0.62 -6.87 0.58
N PRO A 40 -0.11 -7.49 1.66
CA PRO A 40 -0.66 -7.36 3.02
C PRO A 40 -0.80 -5.91 3.50
N PHE A 41 0.04 -5.01 3.02
CA PHE A 41 -0.05 -3.57 3.31
C PHE A 41 -1.45 -3.01 2.99
N PHE A 42 -2.00 -3.33 1.83
CA PHE A 42 -3.33 -2.86 1.43
C PHE A 42 -4.46 -3.60 2.14
N ILE A 43 -4.24 -4.86 2.53
CA ILE A 43 -5.21 -5.60 3.36
C ILE A 43 -5.37 -4.94 4.72
N ASP A 44 -4.27 -4.51 5.34
CA ASP A 44 -4.32 -3.80 6.63
C ASP A 44 -4.93 -2.39 6.49
N MET A 45 -4.67 -1.70 5.38
CA MET A 45 -5.34 -0.42 5.06
C MET A 45 -6.86 -0.62 4.95
N GLN A 46 -7.30 -1.68 4.28
CA GLN A 46 -8.72 -2.04 4.18
C GLN A 46 -9.34 -2.25 5.56
N LYS A 47 -8.71 -3.05 6.43
CA LYS A 47 -9.21 -3.30 7.80
C LYS A 47 -9.46 -2.00 8.56
N GLY A 48 -8.48 -1.09 8.56
CA GLY A 48 -8.62 0.19 9.24
C GLY A 48 -9.75 1.06 8.65
N ALA A 49 -9.94 1.01 7.33
CA ALA A 49 -11.03 1.71 6.66
C ALA A 49 -12.41 1.11 7.01
N GLU A 50 -12.52 -0.24 7.05
CA GLU A 50 -13.74 -0.95 7.41
C GLU A 50 -14.16 -0.66 8.87
N GLU A 51 -13.21 -0.67 9.82
CA GLU A 51 -13.46 -0.30 11.22
C GLU A 51 -13.98 1.14 11.35
N ALA A 52 -13.39 2.08 10.62
CA ALA A 52 -13.85 3.47 10.62
C ALA A 52 -15.23 3.62 9.97
N ALA A 53 -15.48 2.92 8.88
CA ALA A 53 -16.75 2.96 8.16
C ALA A 53 -17.91 2.41 9.02
N GLU A 54 -17.68 1.30 9.74
CA GLU A 54 -18.67 0.75 10.68
C GLU A 54 -18.99 1.75 11.80
N ARG A 55 -17.97 2.33 12.42
CA ARG A 55 -18.11 3.30 13.51
C ARG A 55 -18.84 4.59 13.08
N LEU A 56 -18.62 5.03 11.84
CA LEU A 56 -19.17 6.28 11.30
C LEU A 56 -20.45 6.10 10.48
N SER A 57 -20.94 4.84 10.36
CA SER A 57 -22.12 4.49 9.54
C SER A 57 -21.96 4.90 8.08
N VAL A 58 -20.78 4.68 7.51
CA VAL A 58 -20.43 4.94 6.10
C VAL A 58 -20.67 3.70 5.28
N ASN A 59 -21.28 3.85 4.09
CA ASN A 59 -21.30 2.80 3.09
C ASN A 59 -19.95 2.78 2.36
N LEU A 60 -19.02 1.93 2.81
CA LEU A 60 -17.69 1.81 2.23
C LEU A 60 -17.69 0.83 1.05
N ILE A 61 -17.20 1.30 -0.09
CA ILE A 61 -16.94 0.47 -1.28
C ILE A 61 -15.45 0.31 -1.43
N VAL A 62 -14.94 -0.91 -1.24
CA VAL A 62 -13.54 -1.24 -1.44
C VAL A 62 -13.36 -1.88 -2.80
N GLN A 63 -12.41 -1.39 -3.60
CA GLN A 63 -12.00 -1.98 -4.87
C GLN A 63 -10.49 -1.89 -5.04
N ALA A 64 -9.92 -2.81 -5.83
CA ALA A 64 -8.52 -2.83 -6.18
C ALA A 64 -8.32 -3.41 -7.59
N ALA A 65 -7.18 -3.13 -8.20
CA ALA A 65 -6.71 -3.86 -9.37
C ALA A 65 -6.08 -5.20 -8.96
N GLU A 66 -5.65 -6.01 -9.92
CA GLU A 66 -5.02 -7.29 -9.63
C GLU A 66 -3.55 -7.12 -9.21
N ARG A 67 -2.84 -6.16 -9.81
CA ARG A 67 -1.44 -5.87 -9.53
C ARG A 67 -1.21 -4.36 -9.39
N GLU A 68 -0.13 -3.98 -8.73
CA GLU A 68 0.21 -2.57 -8.50
C GLU A 68 0.47 -1.79 -9.81
N VAL A 69 0.84 -2.47 -10.90
CA VAL A 69 1.09 -1.88 -12.22
C VAL A 69 -0.18 -1.66 -13.06
N ASP A 70 -1.34 -2.13 -12.63
CA ASP A 70 -2.56 -2.16 -13.46
C ASP A 70 -3.32 -0.81 -13.43
N VAL A 71 -2.65 0.26 -13.86
CA VAL A 71 -3.17 1.63 -13.84
C VAL A 71 -4.48 1.77 -14.62
N GLU A 72 -4.57 1.19 -15.81
CA GLU A 72 -5.77 1.26 -16.64
C GLU A 72 -6.99 0.66 -15.94
N LYS A 73 -6.79 -0.45 -15.23
CA LYS A 73 -7.85 -1.09 -14.43
C LYS A 73 -8.30 -0.18 -13.30
N GLN A 74 -7.36 0.47 -12.62
CA GLN A 74 -7.67 1.42 -11.55
C GLN A 74 -8.47 2.62 -12.08
N MET A 75 -8.09 3.16 -13.24
CA MET A 75 -8.84 4.23 -13.90
C MET A 75 -10.27 3.82 -14.25
N GLN A 76 -10.49 2.61 -14.78
CA GLN A 76 -11.83 2.07 -15.06
C GLN A 76 -12.68 1.95 -13.79
N ILE A 77 -12.06 1.52 -12.66
CA ILE A 77 -12.72 1.46 -11.36
C ILE A 77 -13.21 2.86 -10.95
N ILE A 78 -12.36 3.87 -11.06
CA ILE A 78 -12.73 5.26 -10.73
C ILE A 78 -13.90 5.73 -11.60
N GLU A 79 -13.85 5.49 -12.91
CA GLU A 79 -14.93 5.88 -13.83
C GLU A 79 -16.27 5.22 -13.47
N ASN A 80 -16.25 3.96 -13.11
CA ASN A 80 -17.44 3.23 -12.66
C ASN A 80 -18.00 3.83 -11.34
N LEU A 81 -17.14 4.22 -10.41
CA LEU A 81 -17.55 4.84 -9.15
C LEU A 81 -18.12 6.25 -9.36
N ILE A 82 -17.58 7.01 -10.32
CA ILE A 82 -18.16 8.28 -10.75
C ILE A 82 -19.59 8.08 -11.28
N GLN A 83 -19.82 7.06 -12.12
CA GLN A 83 -21.18 6.72 -12.62
C GLN A 83 -22.14 6.31 -11.48
N ARG A 84 -21.64 5.66 -10.45
CA ARG A 84 -22.40 5.31 -9.24
C ARG A 84 -22.65 6.49 -8.31
N LYS A 85 -22.07 7.65 -8.59
CA LYS A 85 -22.22 8.91 -7.82
C LYS A 85 -21.87 8.72 -6.34
N VAL A 86 -20.71 8.12 -6.07
CA VAL A 86 -20.17 8.05 -4.70
C VAL A 86 -19.88 9.47 -4.19
N ASP A 87 -19.95 9.68 -2.88
CA ASP A 87 -19.77 11.02 -2.29
C ASP A 87 -18.30 11.45 -2.24
N VAL A 88 -17.38 10.51 -2.02
CA VAL A 88 -15.92 10.76 -2.00
C VAL A 88 -15.19 9.55 -2.58
N ILE A 89 -14.11 9.81 -3.32
CA ILE A 89 -13.16 8.79 -3.79
C ILE A 89 -11.85 8.95 -3.02
N CYS A 90 -11.45 7.90 -2.27
CA CYS A 90 -10.13 7.74 -1.69
C CYS A 90 -9.34 6.77 -2.58
N VAL A 91 -8.19 7.16 -3.08
CA VAL A 91 -7.40 6.32 -3.99
C VAL A 91 -5.92 6.30 -3.63
N SER A 92 -5.34 5.09 -3.61
CA SER A 92 -3.89 4.86 -3.61
C SER A 92 -3.45 4.64 -5.06
N PRO A 93 -2.84 5.64 -5.72
CA PRO A 93 -2.57 5.59 -7.16
C PRO A 93 -1.61 4.48 -7.57
N SER A 94 -1.97 3.73 -8.60
CA SER A 94 -1.07 2.77 -9.28
C SER A 94 -0.09 3.45 -10.25
N GLY A 95 -0.22 4.76 -10.44
CA GLY A 95 0.69 5.59 -11.25
C GLY A 95 0.53 7.05 -10.85
N SER A 96 1.64 7.70 -10.49
CA SER A 96 1.59 9.07 -9.94
C SER A 96 1.15 10.12 -10.98
N LYS A 97 1.47 9.92 -12.26
CA LYS A 97 1.04 10.79 -13.38
C LYS A 97 -0.20 10.27 -14.08
N GLU A 98 -0.26 8.98 -14.28
CA GLU A 98 -1.26 8.30 -15.08
C GLU A 98 -2.66 8.36 -14.48
N ILE A 99 -2.79 8.54 -13.15
CA ILE A 99 -4.08 8.67 -12.46
C ILE A 99 -4.75 10.04 -12.70
N VAL A 100 -4.00 11.07 -13.09
CA VAL A 100 -4.49 12.45 -13.19
C VAL A 100 -5.73 12.61 -14.09
N PRO A 101 -5.82 11.96 -15.27
CA PRO A 101 -7.06 12.04 -16.08
C PRO A 101 -8.31 11.54 -15.37
N ALA A 102 -8.19 10.52 -14.50
CA ALA A 102 -9.33 10.04 -13.71
C ALA A 102 -9.73 11.03 -12.62
N ILE A 103 -8.74 11.69 -11.98
CA ILE A 103 -9.00 12.78 -11.02
C ILE A 103 -9.75 13.93 -11.69
N VAL A 104 -9.35 14.33 -12.92
CA VAL A 104 -10.06 15.35 -13.71
C VAL A 104 -11.53 14.98 -13.94
N LYS A 105 -11.80 13.70 -14.24
CA LYS A 105 -13.18 13.20 -14.45
C LYS A 105 -13.99 13.26 -13.15
N ALA A 106 -13.41 12.86 -12.01
CA ALA A 106 -14.05 12.96 -10.69
C ALA A 106 -14.35 14.43 -10.34
N ASN A 107 -13.39 15.35 -10.54
CA ASN A 107 -13.57 16.78 -10.31
C ASN A 107 -14.70 17.39 -11.16
N LYS A 108 -14.81 16.99 -12.45
CA LYS A 108 -15.92 17.43 -13.33
C LYS A 108 -17.28 16.92 -12.87
N ALA A 109 -17.31 15.78 -12.18
CA ALA A 109 -18.51 15.23 -11.55
C ALA A 109 -18.78 15.82 -10.16
N ASN A 110 -17.97 16.77 -9.68
CA ASN A 110 -17.99 17.35 -8.34
C ASN A 110 -17.80 16.32 -7.22
N ILE A 111 -17.06 15.24 -7.49
CA ILE A 111 -16.70 14.23 -6.49
C ILE A 111 -15.30 14.58 -5.95
N PRO A 112 -15.16 14.84 -4.65
CA PRO A 112 -13.87 15.05 -4.00
C PRO A 112 -12.98 13.81 -4.11
N VAL A 113 -11.68 14.04 -4.29
CA VAL A 113 -10.68 12.96 -4.36
C VAL A 113 -9.66 13.14 -3.24
N LEU A 114 -9.54 12.13 -2.39
CA LEU A 114 -8.47 11.97 -1.40
C LEU A 114 -7.40 11.03 -1.97
N ILE A 115 -6.15 11.41 -1.84
CA ILE A 115 -5.02 10.57 -2.21
C ILE A 115 -4.49 9.89 -0.95
N VAL A 116 -4.25 8.58 -1.02
CA VAL A 116 -3.77 7.79 0.10
C VAL A 116 -2.48 7.06 -0.31
N ASP A 117 -1.51 6.98 0.60
CA ASP A 117 -0.24 6.24 0.44
C ASP A 117 0.72 6.82 -0.62
N THR A 118 0.34 6.82 -1.88
CA THR A 118 1.20 7.26 -2.99
C THR A 118 0.75 8.61 -3.53
N ARG A 119 1.65 9.59 -3.57
CA ARG A 119 1.35 10.94 -4.07
C ARG A 119 1.09 10.94 -5.58
N VAL A 120 0.25 11.85 -6.00
CA VAL A 120 0.10 12.23 -7.41
C VAL A 120 1.22 13.21 -7.78
N ASP A 121 1.71 13.13 -9.01
CA ASP A 121 2.68 14.08 -9.54
C ASP A 121 2.09 15.50 -9.55
N ALA A 122 2.73 16.40 -8.81
CA ALA A 122 2.23 17.74 -8.59
C ALA A 122 2.19 18.58 -9.87
N GLU A 123 3.17 18.41 -10.76
CA GLU A 123 3.25 19.13 -12.03
C GLU A 123 2.14 18.66 -12.98
N ALA A 124 1.94 17.35 -13.11
CA ALA A 124 0.86 16.78 -13.94
C ALA A 124 -0.52 17.20 -13.41
N LEU A 125 -0.71 17.23 -12.08
CA LEU A 125 -1.95 17.69 -11.45
C LEU A 125 -2.23 19.16 -11.79
N GLN A 126 -1.21 20.01 -11.66
CA GLN A 126 -1.31 21.44 -11.98
C GLN A 126 -1.59 21.69 -13.46
N GLN A 127 -0.87 21.03 -14.35
CA GLN A 127 -1.05 21.17 -15.81
C GLN A 127 -2.43 20.74 -16.27
N ALA A 128 -3.00 19.71 -15.64
CA ALA A 128 -4.36 19.24 -15.93
C ALA A 128 -5.47 20.09 -15.30
N GLY A 129 -5.13 21.06 -14.42
CA GLY A 129 -6.09 21.81 -13.63
C GLY A 129 -6.91 20.93 -12.68
N ALA A 130 -6.37 19.78 -12.30
CA ALA A 130 -7.00 18.83 -11.39
C ALA A 130 -6.75 19.22 -9.94
N ARG A 131 -7.65 18.79 -9.03
CA ARG A 131 -7.57 19.08 -7.60
C ARG A 131 -7.79 17.82 -6.78
N ILE A 132 -7.05 17.71 -5.70
CA ILE A 132 -7.25 16.72 -4.65
C ILE A 132 -7.69 17.45 -3.38
N ALA A 133 -8.45 16.79 -2.54
CA ALA A 133 -8.92 17.37 -1.28
C ALA A 133 -7.85 17.30 -0.20
N ALA A 134 -7.12 16.18 -0.12
CA ALA A 134 -5.98 15.99 0.77
C ALA A 134 -5.12 14.82 0.31
N PHE A 135 -3.90 14.72 0.87
CA PHE A 135 -3.04 13.54 0.82
C PHE A 135 -2.86 12.96 2.23
N ILE A 136 -3.05 11.65 2.37
CA ILE A 136 -2.86 10.89 3.60
C ILE A 136 -1.75 9.86 3.36
N GLY A 137 -0.66 9.93 4.10
CA GLY A 137 0.47 9.00 3.89
C GLY A 137 1.68 9.31 4.75
N SER A 138 2.73 8.54 4.55
CA SER A 138 4.00 8.64 5.27
C SER A 138 4.95 9.65 4.63
N ASP A 139 5.91 10.13 5.42
CA ASP A 139 7.10 10.80 4.91
C ASP A 139 8.09 9.74 4.38
N ASN A 140 7.97 9.42 3.10
CA ASN A 140 8.79 8.40 2.45
C ASN A 140 10.28 8.82 2.34
N VAL A 141 10.58 10.14 2.28
CA VAL A 141 11.96 10.61 2.29
C VAL A 141 12.59 10.34 3.66
N GLU A 142 11.89 10.68 4.73
CA GLU A 142 12.36 10.40 6.08
C GLU A 142 12.52 8.89 6.32
N GLY A 143 11.59 8.06 5.82
CA GLY A 143 11.69 6.61 5.94
C GLY A 143 12.92 6.03 5.23
N GLY A 144 13.18 6.47 4.01
CA GLY A 144 14.41 6.10 3.29
C GLY A 144 15.68 6.54 4.01
N ARG A 145 15.67 7.75 4.58
CA ARG A 145 16.79 8.28 5.37
C ARG A 145 17.06 7.42 6.62
N ILE A 146 16.02 7.06 7.37
CA ILE A 146 16.15 6.18 8.54
C ILE A 146 16.73 4.81 8.15
N ALA A 147 16.27 4.22 7.03
CA ALA A 147 16.79 2.96 6.53
C ALA A 147 18.29 3.05 6.17
N GLY A 148 18.69 4.13 5.47
CA GLY A 148 20.07 4.39 5.10
C GLY A 148 20.98 4.57 6.30
N GLU A 149 20.60 5.41 7.26
CA GLU A 149 21.37 5.63 8.51
C GLU A 149 21.55 4.34 9.29
N TYR A 150 20.51 3.49 9.31
CA TYR A 150 20.59 2.20 9.99
C TYR A 150 21.59 1.25 9.31
N ILE A 151 21.57 1.17 7.98
CA ILE A 151 22.54 0.36 7.20
C ILE A 151 23.97 0.89 7.40
N VAL A 152 24.18 2.20 7.28
CA VAL A 152 25.50 2.81 7.53
C VAL A 152 26.02 2.44 8.91
N LYS A 153 25.19 2.57 9.95
CA LYS A 153 25.54 2.20 11.32
C LYS A 153 25.89 0.70 11.44
N LYS A 154 25.11 -0.19 10.83
CA LYS A 154 25.34 -1.64 10.88
C LYS A 154 26.65 -2.06 10.19
N LEU A 155 26.99 -1.41 9.09
CA LEU A 155 28.22 -1.66 8.36
C LEU A 155 29.43 -0.92 8.94
N GLY A 156 29.24 -0.10 10.00
CA GLY A 156 30.33 0.70 10.58
C GLY A 156 30.91 1.74 9.61
N GLY A 157 30.08 2.24 8.68
CA GLY A 157 30.45 3.25 7.70
C GLY A 157 31.24 2.75 6.50
N GLN A 158 31.35 1.41 6.28
CA GLN A 158 32.10 0.82 5.17
C GLN A 158 31.40 -0.43 4.63
N GLY A 159 31.24 -0.52 3.33
CA GLY A 159 30.69 -1.73 2.71
C GLY A 159 29.99 -1.50 1.39
N LYS A 160 29.56 -2.62 0.76
CA LYS A 160 28.86 -2.64 -0.51
C LYS A 160 27.38 -2.90 -0.29
N VAL A 161 26.54 -2.02 -0.84
CA VAL A 161 25.10 -2.05 -0.65
C VAL A 161 24.39 -2.24 -1.99
N ALA A 162 23.37 -3.05 -2.01
CA ALA A 162 22.41 -3.16 -3.10
C ALA A 162 21.11 -2.46 -2.73
N VAL A 163 20.37 -2.00 -3.75
CA VAL A 163 19.03 -1.42 -3.59
C VAL A 163 18.06 -2.16 -4.53
N LEU A 164 16.90 -2.58 -3.98
CA LEU A 164 15.76 -3.00 -4.77
C LEU A 164 14.72 -1.89 -4.79
N GLU A 165 14.53 -1.33 -5.98
CA GLU A 165 13.62 -0.22 -6.22
C GLU A 165 12.19 -0.69 -6.48
N GLY A 166 11.23 0.20 -6.25
CA GLY A 166 9.84 -0.02 -6.64
C GLY A 166 9.60 0.16 -8.14
N ILE A 167 8.34 0.43 -8.50
CA ILE A 167 7.96 0.74 -9.89
C ILE A 167 8.54 2.12 -10.26
N PRO A 168 9.29 2.22 -11.37
CA PRO A 168 9.88 3.49 -11.81
C PRO A 168 8.82 4.58 -12.03
N GLY A 169 9.07 5.79 -11.52
CA GLY A 169 8.16 6.93 -11.64
C GLY A 169 7.01 6.95 -10.62
N HIS A 170 6.98 6.00 -9.68
CA HIS A 170 6.13 6.10 -8.49
C HIS A 170 6.80 7.02 -7.47
N GLU A 171 6.12 8.09 -7.11
CA GLU A 171 6.63 9.08 -6.15
C GLU A 171 7.10 8.45 -4.83
N THR A 172 6.38 7.44 -4.35
CA THR A 172 6.72 6.68 -3.14
C THR A 172 8.11 6.03 -3.21
N GLY A 173 8.42 5.36 -4.33
CA GLY A 173 9.73 4.73 -4.57
C GLY A 173 10.83 5.77 -4.67
N ASP A 174 10.62 6.78 -5.50
CA ASP A 174 11.59 7.86 -5.73
C ASP A 174 11.90 8.62 -4.42
N ALA A 175 10.89 8.84 -3.57
CA ALA A 175 11.06 9.49 -2.27
C ALA A 175 11.87 8.63 -1.28
N ARG A 176 11.61 7.30 -1.21
CA ARG A 176 12.39 6.36 -0.39
C ARG A 176 13.86 6.32 -0.83
N LEU A 177 14.09 6.21 -2.14
CA LEU A 177 15.45 6.28 -2.72
C LEU A 177 16.14 7.58 -2.40
N LYS A 178 15.46 8.72 -2.60
CA LYS A 178 16.01 10.04 -2.26
C LYS A 178 16.46 10.12 -0.80
N GLY A 179 15.63 9.66 0.12
CA GLY A 179 15.97 9.63 1.54
C GLY A 179 17.15 8.71 1.84
N PHE A 180 17.18 7.53 1.24
CA PHE A 180 18.27 6.56 1.38
C PHE A 180 19.60 7.16 0.90
N HIS A 181 19.63 7.76 -0.28
CA HIS A 181 20.81 8.46 -0.81
C HIS A 181 21.27 9.63 0.08
N GLN A 182 20.34 10.39 0.67
CA GLN A 182 20.70 11.46 1.61
C GLN A 182 21.50 10.96 2.82
N ALA A 183 21.24 9.73 3.26
CA ALA A 183 21.96 9.13 4.38
C ALA A 183 23.26 8.42 3.96
N VAL A 184 23.29 7.82 2.77
CA VAL A 184 24.39 6.95 2.34
C VAL A 184 25.45 7.67 1.52
N ASP A 185 25.08 8.59 0.62
CA ASP A 185 26.03 9.26 -0.27
C ASP A 185 27.11 10.08 0.45
N PRO A 186 26.86 10.69 1.64
CA PRO A 186 27.91 11.37 2.40
C PRO A 186 28.99 10.43 2.98
N GLU A 187 28.70 9.13 3.07
CA GLU A 187 29.57 8.13 3.69
C GLU A 187 30.53 7.52 2.66
N SER A 188 31.72 8.08 2.57
CA SER A 188 32.73 7.71 1.56
C SER A 188 33.17 6.24 1.59
N GLY A 189 32.91 5.52 2.67
CA GLY A 189 33.20 4.09 2.81
C GLY A 189 32.06 3.17 2.35
N ILE A 190 30.88 3.71 2.05
CA ILE A 190 29.73 2.95 1.55
C ILE A 190 29.64 3.11 0.03
N GLU A 191 29.53 1.99 -0.67
CA GLU A 191 29.35 1.92 -2.12
C GLU A 191 28.00 1.29 -2.48
N ILE A 192 27.11 2.02 -3.15
CA ILE A 192 25.92 1.44 -3.77
C ILE A 192 26.35 0.81 -5.09
N VAL A 193 26.57 -0.50 -5.08
CA VAL A 193 27.09 -1.24 -6.25
C VAL A 193 26.03 -1.52 -7.31
N VAL A 194 24.74 -1.55 -6.90
CA VAL A 194 23.63 -1.78 -7.81
C VAL A 194 22.33 -1.23 -7.20
N SER A 195 21.53 -0.59 -8.03
CA SER A 195 20.14 -0.18 -7.74
C SER A 195 19.29 -0.65 -8.90
N GLN A 196 18.30 -1.50 -8.64
CA GLN A 196 17.49 -2.14 -9.68
C GLN A 196 16.06 -2.34 -9.24
N THR A 197 15.11 -2.08 -10.15
CA THR A 197 13.69 -2.28 -9.85
C THR A 197 13.32 -3.76 -9.74
N ALA A 198 12.45 -4.06 -8.77
CA ALA A 198 11.74 -5.32 -8.63
C ALA A 198 10.20 -5.10 -8.49
N ASN A 199 9.73 -3.92 -8.92
CA ASN A 199 8.33 -3.57 -9.17
C ASN A 199 7.37 -3.85 -8.00
N TRP A 200 7.85 -3.76 -6.75
CA TRP A 200 7.13 -4.05 -5.51
C TRP A 200 6.80 -5.53 -5.28
N GLU A 201 7.17 -6.44 -6.18
CA GLU A 201 6.74 -7.82 -6.20
C GLU A 201 7.78 -8.77 -5.55
N ARG A 202 7.30 -9.77 -4.77
CA ARG A 202 8.15 -10.71 -4.04
C ARG A 202 8.95 -11.63 -4.97
N ASP A 203 8.31 -12.17 -5.99
CA ASP A 203 8.94 -13.03 -6.99
C ASP A 203 10.00 -12.29 -7.81
N GLN A 204 9.75 -11.02 -8.14
CA GLN A 204 10.74 -10.17 -8.79
C GLN A 204 11.90 -9.83 -7.84
N GLY A 205 11.62 -9.56 -6.56
CA GLY A 205 12.63 -9.39 -5.52
C GLY A 205 13.58 -10.59 -5.46
N PHE A 206 13.03 -11.81 -5.48
CA PHE A 206 13.84 -13.04 -5.55
C PHE A 206 14.70 -13.10 -6.83
N ASN A 207 14.09 -12.99 -8.00
CA ASN A 207 14.76 -13.15 -9.28
C ASN A 207 15.85 -12.09 -9.51
N VAL A 208 15.53 -10.82 -9.23
CA VAL A 208 16.46 -9.70 -9.39
C VAL A 208 17.63 -9.86 -8.41
N PHE A 209 17.35 -10.16 -7.14
CA PHE A 209 18.41 -10.26 -6.15
C PHE A 209 19.31 -11.50 -6.34
N GLN A 210 18.75 -12.60 -6.83
CA GLN A 210 19.54 -13.77 -7.22
C GLN A 210 20.59 -13.41 -8.30
N ASN A 211 20.19 -12.64 -9.32
CA ASN A 211 21.11 -12.17 -10.37
C ASN A 211 22.15 -11.18 -9.81
N ILE A 212 21.72 -10.29 -8.91
CA ILE A 212 22.61 -9.34 -8.23
C ILE A 212 23.69 -10.08 -7.45
N LEU A 213 23.33 -11.11 -6.66
CA LEU A 213 24.28 -11.90 -5.89
C LEU A 213 25.30 -12.65 -6.74
N GLN A 214 24.91 -13.10 -7.94
CA GLN A 214 25.85 -13.74 -8.87
C GLN A 214 26.87 -12.75 -9.42
N SER A 215 26.47 -11.52 -9.68
CA SER A 215 27.33 -10.47 -10.25
C SER A 215 28.16 -9.73 -9.19
N ASN A 216 27.64 -9.65 -7.97
CA ASN A 216 28.22 -8.88 -6.86
C ASN A 216 28.19 -9.72 -5.57
N PRO A 217 29.03 -10.79 -5.49
CA PRO A 217 29.00 -11.73 -4.36
C PRO A 217 29.46 -11.12 -3.02
N GLU A 218 30.06 -9.93 -3.06
CA GLU A 218 30.60 -9.19 -1.91
C GLU A 218 29.61 -8.19 -1.27
N ILE A 219 28.35 -8.17 -1.70
CA ILE A 219 27.33 -7.32 -1.09
C ILE A 219 27.15 -7.68 0.39
N GLN A 220 27.12 -6.65 1.23
CA GLN A 220 27.01 -6.78 2.69
C GLN A 220 25.67 -6.26 3.22
N ALA A 221 24.97 -5.41 2.46
CA ALA A 221 23.63 -4.97 2.82
C ALA A 221 22.72 -4.80 1.61
N LEU A 222 21.42 -4.89 1.87
CA LEU A 222 20.34 -4.63 0.95
C LEU A 222 19.35 -3.65 1.59
N PHE A 223 19.02 -2.57 0.89
CA PHE A 223 17.81 -1.81 1.11
C PHE A 223 16.77 -2.20 0.06
N ALA A 224 15.63 -2.71 0.47
CA ALA A 224 14.50 -2.93 -0.40
C ALA A 224 13.41 -1.90 -0.11
N CYS A 225 12.94 -1.21 -1.15
CA CYS A 225 11.94 -0.16 -1.01
C CYS A 225 10.58 -0.64 -0.50
N ASN A 226 10.33 -1.97 -0.44
CA ASN A 226 9.22 -2.57 0.33
C ASN A 226 9.57 -3.96 0.85
N ASP A 227 8.77 -4.48 1.76
CA ASP A 227 8.97 -5.78 2.40
C ASP A 227 8.73 -6.96 1.45
N MET A 228 7.85 -6.83 0.48
CA MET A 228 7.61 -7.90 -0.49
C MET A 228 8.89 -8.20 -1.27
N MET A 229 9.58 -7.18 -1.76
CA MET A 229 10.87 -7.34 -2.43
C MET A 229 11.96 -7.82 -1.45
N ALA A 230 11.97 -7.31 -0.21
CA ALA A 230 12.92 -7.73 0.83
C ALA A 230 12.79 -9.22 1.14
N LEU A 231 11.56 -9.71 1.33
CA LEU A 231 11.28 -11.14 1.59
C LEU A 231 11.70 -12.02 0.42
N GLY A 232 11.43 -11.59 -0.82
CA GLY A 232 11.94 -12.29 -2.01
C GLY A 232 13.48 -12.35 -2.04
N ALA A 233 14.15 -11.24 -1.72
CA ALA A 233 15.60 -11.19 -1.64
C ALA A 233 16.16 -12.10 -0.53
N ILE A 234 15.51 -12.21 0.62
CA ILE A 234 15.89 -13.14 1.69
C ILE A 234 15.83 -14.59 1.21
N GLU A 235 14.81 -14.96 0.43
CA GLU A 235 14.74 -16.29 -0.19
C GLU A 235 15.91 -16.54 -1.16
N ALA A 236 16.31 -15.52 -1.94
CA ALA A 236 17.48 -15.61 -2.83
C ALA A 236 18.80 -15.73 -2.04
N ILE A 237 18.94 -15.00 -0.93
CA ILE A 237 20.09 -15.11 0.00
C ILE A 237 20.18 -16.52 0.58
N ALA A 238 19.07 -17.09 1.02
CA ALA A 238 19.01 -18.45 1.55
C ALA A 238 19.36 -19.49 0.48
N ALA A 239 18.84 -19.35 -0.75
CA ALA A 239 19.18 -20.21 -1.87
C ALA A 239 20.67 -20.14 -2.23
N ALA A 240 21.30 -18.98 -2.09
CA ALA A 240 22.75 -18.77 -2.26
C ALA A 240 23.59 -19.24 -1.04
N ARG A 241 22.97 -19.73 0.04
CA ARG A 241 23.60 -20.13 1.31
C ARG A 241 24.35 -19.01 2.02
N LYS A 242 23.85 -17.78 1.90
CA LYS A 242 24.42 -16.57 2.49
C LYS A 242 23.57 -16.01 3.65
N SER A 243 22.68 -16.81 4.23
CA SER A 243 21.86 -16.40 5.36
C SER A 243 22.72 -15.91 6.53
N GLY A 244 22.40 -14.72 7.04
CA GLY A 244 23.17 -14.08 8.12
C GLY A 244 24.42 -13.32 7.68
N GLU A 245 24.79 -13.35 6.38
CA GLU A 245 25.93 -12.59 5.85
C GLU A 245 25.55 -11.19 5.33
N ILE A 246 24.27 -10.98 5.01
CA ILE A 246 23.78 -9.76 4.36
C ILE A 246 22.74 -9.10 5.27
N THR A 247 22.98 -7.85 5.62
CA THR A 247 22.03 -7.00 6.36
C THR A 247 20.88 -6.60 5.44
N VAL A 248 19.65 -7.06 5.70
CA VAL A 248 18.46 -6.72 4.90
C VAL A 248 17.58 -5.76 5.66
N VAL A 249 17.27 -4.63 5.04
CA VAL A 249 16.31 -3.63 5.56
C VAL A 249 15.20 -3.45 4.54
N GLY A 250 13.95 -3.63 5.00
CA GLY A 250 12.74 -3.48 4.22
C GLY A 250 11.98 -2.18 4.54
N PHE A 251 10.76 -2.11 4.05
CA PHE A 251 9.85 -1.01 4.27
C PHE A 251 8.40 -1.55 4.27
N ASP A 252 7.54 -1.13 5.17
CA ASP A 252 6.13 -1.40 5.45
C ASP A 252 5.91 -2.09 6.81
N ALA A 253 6.87 -2.91 7.27
CA ALA A 253 6.79 -3.74 8.48
C ALA A 253 5.53 -4.63 8.48
N VAL A 254 5.24 -5.28 7.33
CA VAL A 254 4.16 -6.28 7.22
C VAL A 254 4.43 -7.49 8.12
N GLU A 255 3.40 -8.28 8.43
CA GLU A 255 3.52 -9.38 9.39
C GLU A 255 4.65 -10.37 9.02
N ASP A 256 4.72 -10.82 7.78
CA ASP A 256 5.80 -11.71 7.31
C ASP A 256 7.20 -11.12 7.53
N ALA A 257 7.35 -9.79 7.37
CA ALA A 257 8.62 -9.10 7.62
C ALA A 257 8.93 -9.03 9.12
N ARG A 258 7.92 -8.79 9.96
CA ARG A 258 8.09 -8.84 11.44
C ARG A 258 8.53 -10.23 11.91
N GLU A 259 7.91 -11.29 11.38
CA GLU A 259 8.36 -12.66 11.64
C GLU A 259 9.80 -12.91 11.17
N SER A 260 10.17 -12.41 9.98
CA SER A 260 11.53 -12.52 9.45
C SER A 260 12.55 -11.77 10.33
N ILE A 261 12.17 -10.61 10.88
CA ILE A 261 12.97 -9.86 11.86
C ILE A 261 13.13 -10.67 13.17
N GLN A 262 12.06 -11.29 13.68
CA GLN A 262 12.13 -12.14 14.88
C GLN A 262 13.07 -13.34 14.68
N LYS A 263 13.03 -13.97 13.50
CA LYS A 263 13.92 -15.07 13.10
C LYS A 263 15.38 -14.62 12.88
N GLY A 264 15.63 -13.32 12.70
CA GLY A 264 16.95 -12.75 12.38
C GLY A 264 17.37 -12.91 10.92
N GLU A 265 16.41 -13.13 10.03
CA GLU A 265 16.61 -13.19 8.57
C GLU A 265 16.56 -11.81 7.94
N MET A 266 15.76 -10.89 8.54
CA MET A 266 15.70 -9.46 8.23
C MET A 266 16.18 -8.67 9.43
N GLU A 267 16.96 -7.63 9.20
CA GLU A 267 17.51 -6.80 10.27
C GLU A 267 16.52 -5.76 10.78
N GLY A 268 15.69 -5.22 9.88
CA GLY A 268 14.64 -4.29 10.22
C GLY A 268 13.77 -3.89 9.02
N SER A 269 12.67 -3.24 9.30
CA SER A 269 11.75 -2.68 8.31
C SER A 269 11.15 -1.36 8.81
N ILE A 270 10.89 -0.44 7.90
CA ILE A 270 10.27 0.86 8.20
C ILE A 270 8.75 0.72 8.22
N ALA A 271 8.13 0.84 9.40
CA ALA A 271 6.68 0.78 9.53
C ALA A 271 6.00 2.06 9.09
N GLN A 272 4.83 1.94 8.44
CA GLN A 272 4.00 3.05 7.93
C GLN A 272 2.59 3.09 8.52
N TYR A 273 2.12 2.03 9.17
CA TYR A 273 0.77 1.91 9.77
C TYR A 273 -0.39 2.06 8.76
N PRO A 274 -0.50 1.19 7.76
CA PRO A 274 -1.53 1.28 6.71
C PRO A 274 -2.97 1.23 7.24
N ALA A 275 -3.24 0.52 8.34
CA ALA A 275 -4.55 0.54 8.99
C ALA A 275 -4.94 1.97 9.45
N ALA A 276 -3.97 2.74 9.97
CA ALA A 276 -4.21 4.14 10.32
C ALA A 276 -4.48 5.00 9.09
N MET A 277 -3.81 4.74 7.94
CA MET A 277 -4.09 5.44 6.68
C MET A 277 -5.53 5.17 6.20
N GLY A 278 -5.98 3.91 6.22
CA GLY A 278 -7.34 3.54 5.84
C GLY A 278 -8.40 4.17 6.74
N LYS A 279 -8.16 4.14 8.06
CA LYS A 279 -9.02 4.82 9.03
C LYS A 279 -9.11 6.31 8.75
N LEU A 280 -7.98 7.00 8.62
CA LEU A 280 -7.93 8.44 8.33
C LEU A 280 -8.58 8.78 7.00
N ALA A 281 -8.49 7.92 5.99
CA ALA A 281 -9.13 8.14 4.70
C ALA A 281 -10.66 8.23 4.84
N VAL A 282 -11.28 7.31 5.59
CA VAL A 282 -12.73 7.32 5.83
C VAL A 282 -13.13 8.49 6.73
N GLU A 283 -12.40 8.76 7.81
CA GLU A 283 -12.66 9.89 8.72
C GLU A 283 -12.60 11.23 7.97
N THR A 284 -11.53 11.44 7.17
CA THR A 284 -11.37 12.67 6.37
C THR A 284 -12.44 12.78 5.28
N ALA A 285 -12.86 11.66 4.67
CA ALA A 285 -13.94 11.67 3.70
C ALA A 285 -15.26 12.14 4.34
N VAL A 286 -15.58 11.70 5.55
CA VAL A 286 -16.76 12.15 6.30
C VAL A 286 -16.66 13.62 6.66
N ASP A 287 -15.50 14.12 7.06
CA ASP A 287 -15.27 15.55 7.33
C ASP A 287 -15.55 16.41 6.08
N ILE A 288 -15.08 15.97 4.91
CA ILE A 288 -15.34 16.64 3.62
C ILE A 288 -16.85 16.66 3.30
N ILE A 289 -17.54 15.53 3.47
CA ILE A 289 -18.99 15.44 3.22
C ILE A 289 -19.76 16.38 4.13
N ASN A 290 -19.31 16.55 5.37
CA ASN A 290 -19.88 17.49 6.33
C ASN A 290 -19.47 18.96 6.11
N GLY A 291 -18.72 19.26 5.04
CA GLY A 291 -18.28 20.61 4.71
C GLY A 291 -17.16 21.15 5.62
N GLN A 292 -16.45 20.29 6.33
CA GLN A 292 -15.32 20.68 7.17
C GLN A 292 -14.08 20.94 6.34
N THR A 293 -13.24 21.85 6.79
CA THR A 293 -11.91 22.08 6.21
C THR A 293 -10.95 21.00 6.69
N VAL A 294 -10.28 20.34 5.77
CA VAL A 294 -9.28 19.30 6.06
C VAL A 294 -7.87 19.81 5.74
N SER A 295 -6.86 19.24 6.40
CA SER A 295 -5.45 19.53 6.10
C SER A 295 -5.07 18.98 4.72
N GLU A 296 -4.30 19.73 3.93
CA GLU A 296 -3.78 19.27 2.63
C GLU A 296 -2.90 18.03 2.75
N PHE A 297 -2.19 17.88 3.88
CA PHE A 297 -1.36 16.72 4.20
C PHE A 297 -1.68 16.20 5.60
N ILE A 298 -2.04 14.93 5.69
CA ILE A 298 -2.28 14.20 6.93
C ILE A 298 -1.21 13.11 7.02
N SER A 299 -0.21 13.37 7.87
CA SER A 299 0.93 12.45 8.02
C SER A 299 0.59 11.28 8.92
N THR A 300 0.99 10.08 8.50
CA THR A 300 1.02 8.89 9.37
C THR A 300 2.39 8.71 9.99
N LYS A 301 2.42 8.03 11.15
CA LYS A 301 3.66 7.71 11.85
C LYS A 301 4.57 6.86 10.98
N ILE A 302 5.89 7.09 11.12
CA ILE A 302 6.92 6.27 10.51
C ILE A 302 7.97 5.91 11.55
N GLU A 303 8.45 4.68 11.56
CA GLU A 303 9.50 4.23 12.47
C GLU A 303 10.16 2.94 12.02
N LEU A 304 11.45 2.77 12.35
CA LEU A 304 12.17 1.52 12.12
C LEU A 304 11.74 0.47 13.16
N ILE A 305 11.34 -0.70 12.69
CA ILE A 305 11.08 -1.89 13.49
C ILE A 305 12.29 -2.81 13.40
N THR A 306 12.87 -3.13 14.54
CA THR A 306 13.96 -4.10 14.69
C THR A 306 13.56 -5.18 15.70
N LYS A 307 14.36 -6.24 15.81
CA LYS A 307 14.11 -7.32 16.76
C LYS A 307 13.99 -6.80 18.21
N GLU A 308 14.86 -5.87 18.61
CA GLU A 308 14.81 -5.26 19.94
C GLU A 308 13.47 -4.55 20.19
N LYS A 309 12.97 -3.85 19.18
CA LYS A 309 11.72 -3.10 19.30
C LYS A 309 10.48 -4.02 19.32
N LEU A 310 10.53 -5.14 18.64
CA LEU A 310 9.46 -6.16 18.69
C LEU A 310 9.38 -6.77 20.09
N THR A 311 10.50 -7.11 20.71
CA THR A 311 10.54 -7.71 22.06
C THR A 311 10.17 -6.74 23.19
N MET A 312 10.26 -5.42 22.98
CA MET A 312 9.85 -4.42 23.98
C MET A 312 8.32 -4.18 24.00
N ASN A 313 7.62 -4.59 22.96
CA ASN A 313 6.18 -4.38 22.80
C ASN A 313 5.34 -5.65 23.08
N GLU A 314 5.99 -6.76 23.40
CA GLU A 314 5.40 -7.99 23.98
C GLU A 314 5.38 -7.92 25.51
#